data_838a491dbb0928c325e603276e8be539
#
_entry.id   838a491dbb0928c325e603276e8be539
#
_cell.length_a   1.000
_cell.length_b   1.000
_cell.length_c   1.000
_cell.angle_alpha   90.00
_cell.angle_beta   90.00
_cell.angle_gamma   90.00
#
_symmetry.space_group_name_H-M   'P 1'
#
loop_
_entity.id
_entity.type
_entity.pdbx_description
1 polymer ?
#
loop_
_entity_poly.entity_id
_entity_poly.type
_entity_poly.pdbx_seq_one_letter_code
_entity_poly.pdbx_strand_id
1 'polypeptide(L)'
;MLMGASEEEQQNDSSKTIDTTDTMESFVTIAVNESISVAGRKGGDKYRQWYTGKADGANWCATFVSWCADQAGILNTAIPKFQSCDAGVKWFKDKNQFDYVSRYGGGGLPARGKIIFFCKGNKNDSTHVGIVTKVEGNKVYTVEGNTSNTVKERSYDTNNSRILGYASPNY
;
A
#
# COMPACT_ATOMS: atom_id res chain seq x y z
N MET A 1 -51.30 41.64 -16.67
CA MET A 1 -49.88 41.95 -16.81
C MET A 1 -49.12 41.17 -15.76
N LEU A 2 -48.63 39.97 -16.12
CA LEU A 2 -47.95 39.03 -15.25
C LEU A 2 -46.47 39.05 -15.62
N MET A 3 -45.63 39.46 -14.65
CA MET A 3 -44.16 39.36 -14.79
C MET A 3 -43.71 37.97 -14.39
N GLY A 4 -43.08 37.27 -15.31
CA GLY A 4 -42.39 36.00 -15.03
C GLY A 4 -41.06 36.26 -14.38
N ALA A 5 -40.85 35.63 -13.22
CA ALA A 5 -39.54 35.54 -12.61
C ALA A 5 -38.82 34.33 -13.21
N SER A 6 -37.68 34.58 -13.84
CA SER A 6 -36.77 33.55 -14.28
C SER A 6 -35.99 33.00 -13.10
N GLU A 7 -36.19 31.72 -12.78
CA GLU A 7 -35.34 31.01 -11.85
C GLU A 7 -34.02 30.69 -12.55
N GLU A 8 -32.94 31.31 -12.08
CA GLU A 8 -31.59 30.92 -12.42
C GLU A 8 -31.26 29.65 -11.64
N GLU A 9 -31.16 28.52 -12.34
CA GLU A 9 -30.56 27.31 -11.81
C GLU A 9 -29.06 27.58 -11.54
N GLN A 10 -28.70 27.70 -10.27
CA GLN A 10 -27.31 27.63 -9.83
C GLN A 10 -26.82 26.21 -10.03
N GLN A 11 -26.08 25.97 -11.10
CA GLN A 11 -25.25 24.79 -11.23
C GLN A 11 -24.20 24.82 -10.10
N ASN A 12 -24.41 23.97 -9.12
CA ASN A 12 -23.45 23.69 -8.06
C ASN A 12 -22.36 22.80 -8.65
N ASP A 13 -21.31 23.40 -9.21
CA ASP A 13 -20.09 22.73 -9.58
C ASP A 13 -19.32 22.38 -8.31
N SER A 14 -19.72 21.27 -7.70
CA SER A 14 -18.93 20.64 -6.66
C SER A 14 -17.78 19.88 -7.31
N SER A 15 -16.73 20.58 -7.70
CA SER A 15 -15.42 19.99 -7.93
C SER A 15 -14.95 19.41 -6.61
N LYS A 16 -15.26 18.11 -6.38
CA LYS A 16 -14.85 17.36 -5.23
C LYS A 16 -13.32 17.26 -5.28
N THR A 17 -12.62 18.14 -4.56
CA THR A 17 -11.20 17.96 -4.28
C THR A 17 -11.05 16.59 -3.61
N ILE A 18 -10.38 15.66 -4.31
CA ILE A 18 -10.08 14.35 -3.73
C ILE A 18 -9.16 14.60 -2.55
N ASP A 19 -9.68 14.40 -1.35
CA ASP A 19 -8.87 14.49 -0.14
C ASP A 19 -7.88 13.33 -0.14
N THR A 20 -6.59 13.65 -0.14
CA THR A 20 -5.50 12.64 -0.11
C THR A 20 -5.57 11.75 1.11
N THR A 21 -6.10 12.24 2.23
CA THR A 21 -6.38 11.46 3.45
C THR A 21 -7.42 10.39 3.17
N ASP A 22 -8.51 10.70 2.45
CA ASP A 22 -9.53 9.73 2.07
C ASP A 22 -8.96 8.64 1.15
N THR A 23 -8.05 8.98 0.25
CA THR A 23 -7.39 8.02 -0.65
C THR A 23 -6.51 7.05 0.13
N MET A 24 -5.70 7.54 1.05
CA MET A 24 -4.88 6.70 1.93
C MET A 24 -5.77 5.78 2.80
N GLU A 25 -6.81 6.34 3.43
CA GLU A 25 -7.73 5.56 4.27
C GLU A 25 -8.46 4.49 3.46
N SER A 26 -8.88 4.78 2.26
CA SER A 26 -9.48 3.79 1.34
C SER A 26 -8.52 2.64 1.06
N PHE A 27 -7.27 2.95 0.72
CA PHE A 27 -6.24 1.94 0.45
C PHE A 27 -5.98 1.04 1.67
N VAL A 28 -5.77 1.62 2.84
CA VAL A 28 -5.53 0.86 4.08
C VAL A 28 -6.76 0.02 4.45
N THR A 29 -7.95 0.59 4.35
CA THR A 29 -9.21 -0.12 4.65
C THR A 29 -9.42 -1.31 3.72
N ILE A 30 -9.11 -1.19 2.44
CA ILE A 30 -9.17 -2.31 1.48
C ILE A 30 -8.25 -3.45 1.94
N ALA A 31 -7.02 -3.15 2.32
CA ALA A 31 -6.07 -4.15 2.80
C ALA A 31 -6.56 -4.85 4.07
N VAL A 32 -7.06 -4.09 5.04
CA VAL A 32 -7.62 -4.64 6.30
C VAL A 32 -8.83 -5.51 6.02
N ASN A 33 -9.78 -5.04 5.22
CA ASN A 33 -10.99 -5.80 4.89
C ASN A 33 -10.64 -7.09 4.14
N GLU A 34 -9.66 -7.06 3.24
CA GLU A 34 -9.21 -8.26 2.53
C GLU A 34 -8.60 -9.27 3.51
N SER A 35 -7.80 -8.83 4.47
CA SER A 35 -7.22 -9.72 5.48
C SER A 35 -8.28 -10.45 6.32
N ILE A 36 -9.41 -9.81 6.54
CA ILE A 36 -10.56 -10.40 7.25
C ILE A 36 -11.34 -11.35 6.31
N SER A 37 -11.61 -10.89 5.10
CA SER A 37 -12.44 -11.61 4.12
C SER A 37 -11.83 -12.95 3.70
N VAL A 38 -10.49 -13.00 3.55
CA VAL A 38 -9.77 -14.20 3.11
C VAL A 38 -8.99 -14.88 4.24
N ALA A 39 -9.31 -14.56 5.48
CA ALA A 39 -8.60 -15.10 6.66
C ALA A 39 -8.46 -16.63 6.60
N GLY A 40 -7.24 -17.12 6.78
CA GLY A 40 -6.91 -18.55 6.77
C GLY A 40 -6.84 -19.20 5.39
N ARG A 41 -7.19 -18.51 4.31
CA ARG A 41 -7.06 -19.04 2.95
C ARG A 41 -5.61 -19.08 2.52
N LYS A 42 -5.14 -20.23 2.06
CA LYS A 42 -3.79 -20.41 1.54
C LYS A 42 -3.72 -20.05 0.05
N GLY A 43 -2.58 -19.46 -0.34
CA GLY A 43 -2.27 -19.17 -1.74
C GLY A 43 -2.70 -17.77 -2.19
N GLY A 44 -2.04 -17.31 -3.24
CA GLY A 44 -2.23 -15.97 -3.81
C GLY A 44 -2.73 -15.97 -5.24
N ASP A 45 -3.40 -17.02 -5.69
CA ASP A 45 -3.87 -17.16 -7.07
C ASP A 45 -4.79 -16.02 -7.51
N LYS A 46 -5.67 -15.56 -6.62
CA LYS A 46 -6.52 -14.39 -6.86
C LYS A 46 -5.71 -13.17 -7.33
N TYR A 47 -4.61 -12.87 -6.64
CA TYR A 47 -3.79 -11.69 -6.90
C TYR A 47 -2.86 -11.90 -8.08
N ARG A 48 -2.31 -13.11 -8.23
CA ARG A 48 -1.47 -13.48 -9.38
C ARG A 48 -2.26 -13.46 -10.69
N GLN A 49 -3.47 -14.03 -10.70
CA GLN A 49 -4.35 -13.99 -11.88
C GLN A 49 -4.72 -12.55 -12.26
N TRP A 50 -5.00 -11.72 -11.28
CA TRP A 50 -5.23 -10.29 -11.54
C TRP A 50 -3.99 -9.64 -12.15
N TYR A 51 -2.79 -9.96 -11.64
CA TYR A 51 -1.54 -9.33 -12.06
C TYR A 51 -1.10 -9.74 -13.47
N THR A 52 -1.05 -11.04 -13.76
CA THR A 52 -0.49 -11.61 -15.00
C THR A 52 -1.53 -12.30 -15.88
N GLY A 53 -2.73 -12.55 -15.38
CA GLY A 53 -3.71 -13.43 -16.01
C GLY A 53 -3.47 -14.92 -15.75
N LYS A 54 -2.47 -15.28 -14.94
CA LYS A 54 -2.09 -16.67 -14.66
C LYS A 54 -1.76 -16.88 -13.17
N ALA A 55 -2.06 -18.07 -12.68
CA ALA A 55 -1.60 -18.52 -11.36
C ALA A 55 -0.20 -19.16 -11.52
N ASP A 56 0.83 -18.33 -11.62
CA ASP A 56 2.19 -18.74 -12.01
C ASP A 56 3.08 -19.24 -10.86
N GLY A 57 2.56 -19.25 -9.62
CA GLY A 57 3.32 -19.71 -8.45
C GLY A 57 4.36 -18.73 -7.90
N ALA A 58 4.50 -17.55 -8.47
CA ALA A 58 5.45 -16.54 -8.00
C ALA A 58 5.11 -16.03 -6.59
N ASN A 59 6.10 -15.46 -5.90
CA ASN A 59 5.88 -14.72 -4.66
C ASN A 59 4.88 -13.59 -4.89
N TRP A 60 3.92 -13.42 -3.99
CA TRP A 60 2.80 -12.53 -4.23
C TRP A 60 2.61 -11.44 -3.17
N CYS A 61 3.63 -11.15 -2.37
CA CYS A 61 3.56 -10.05 -1.39
C CYS A 61 3.43 -8.68 -2.07
N ALA A 62 4.26 -8.41 -3.09
CA ALA A 62 4.19 -7.18 -3.88
C ALA A 62 2.94 -7.13 -4.76
N THR A 63 2.57 -8.25 -5.33
CA THR A 63 1.35 -8.41 -6.12
C THR A 63 0.11 -8.06 -5.30
N PHE A 64 0.06 -8.47 -4.05
CA PHE A 64 -1.03 -8.14 -3.12
C PHE A 64 -1.11 -6.63 -2.87
N VAL A 65 0.02 -5.97 -2.60
CA VAL A 65 0.06 -4.51 -2.42
C VAL A 65 -0.46 -3.80 -3.67
N SER A 66 -0.02 -4.23 -4.86
CA SER A 66 -0.49 -3.70 -6.14
C SER A 66 -1.99 -3.89 -6.32
N TRP A 67 -2.52 -5.06 -5.97
CA TRP A 67 -3.96 -5.34 -6.02
C TRP A 67 -4.76 -4.38 -5.12
N CYS A 68 -4.30 -4.16 -3.89
CA CYS A 68 -4.94 -3.20 -2.98
C CYS A 68 -4.94 -1.78 -3.58
N ALA A 69 -3.83 -1.38 -4.22
CA ALA A 69 -3.72 -0.09 -4.89
C ALA A 69 -4.69 0.04 -6.08
N ASP A 70 -4.86 -1.03 -6.85
CA ASP A 70 -5.83 -1.08 -7.94
C ASP A 70 -7.26 -0.91 -7.42
N GLN A 71 -7.62 -1.64 -6.36
CA GLN A 71 -8.94 -1.54 -5.74
C GLN A 71 -9.23 -0.13 -5.18
N ALA A 72 -8.20 0.58 -4.76
CA ALA A 72 -8.30 1.96 -4.26
C ALA A 72 -8.23 3.02 -5.38
N GLY A 73 -8.02 2.61 -6.64
CA GLY A 73 -7.92 3.54 -7.77
C GLY A 73 -6.62 4.34 -7.84
N ILE A 74 -5.55 3.86 -7.20
CA ILE A 74 -4.26 4.57 -7.10
C ILE A 74 -3.09 3.82 -7.74
N LEU A 75 -3.39 2.75 -8.46
CA LEU A 75 -2.34 1.98 -9.15
C LEU A 75 -1.64 2.84 -10.21
N ASN A 76 -0.32 2.78 -10.25
CA ASN A 76 0.55 3.57 -11.14
C ASN A 76 0.47 5.10 -10.98
N THR A 77 -0.22 5.57 -9.95
CA THR A 77 -0.20 6.98 -9.54
C THR A 77 0.53 7.12 -8.20
N ALA A 78 -0.07 6.70 -7.10
CA ALA A 78 0.56 6.73 -5.77
C ALA A 78 1.42 5.49 -5.49
N ILE A 79 1.05 4.32 -6.03
CA ILE A 79 1.70 3.02 -5.82
C ILE A 79 1.86 2.33 -7.18
N PRO A 80 3.06 1.80 -7.50
CA PRO A 80 3.28 1.13 -8.79
C PRO A 80 2.58 -0.23 -8.85
N LYS A 81 2.34 -0.71 -10.05
CA LYS A 81 2.09 -2.13 -10.29
C LYS A 81 3.44 -2.86 -10.26
N PHE A 82 3.72 -3.62 -9.22
CA PHE A 82 5.02 -4.29 -9.05
C PHE A 82 4.86 -5.71 -8.52
N GLN A 83 5.76 -6.58 -8.93
CA GLN A 83 5.84 -7.99 -8.53
C GLN A 83 7.15 -8.28 -7.81
N SER A 84 8.21 -7.52 -8.09
CA SER A 84 9.49 -7.56 -7.41
C SER A 84 9.54 -6.47 -6.34
N CYS A 85 9.91 -6.85 -5.11
CA CYS A 85 10.10 -5.88 -4.03
C CYS A 85 11.17 -4.84 -4.37
N ASP A 86 12.28 -5.27 -4.99
CA ASP A 86 13.35 -4.36 -5.42
C ASP A 86 12.87 -3.36 -6.48
N ALA A 87 12.01 -3.78 -7.40
CA ALA A 87 11.41 -2.88 -8.38
C ALA A 87 10.53 -1.83 -7.70
N GLY A 88 9.79 -2.22 -6.67
CA GLY A 88 9.00 -1.29 -5.84
C GLY A 88 9.87 -0.28 -5.11
N VAL A 89 10.93 -0.72 -4.45
CA VAL A 89 11.90 0.16 -3.78
C VAL A 89 12.48 1.17 -4.77
N LYS A 90 12.92 0.69 -5.95
CA LYS A 90 13.48 1.56 -6.99
C LYS A 90 12.48 2.61 -7.47
N TRP A 91 11.23 2.22 -7.70
CA TRP A 91 10.18 3.13 -8.15
C TRP A 91 9.97 4.28 -7.16
N PHE A 92 9.90 3.98 -5.86
CA PHE A 92 9.75 5.00 -4.82
C PHE A 92 11.01 5.84 -4.63
N LYS A 93 12.20 5.25 -4.75
CA LYS A 93 13.47 6.00 -4.72
C LYS A 93 13.56 7.02 -5.84
N ASP A 94 13.20 6.63 -7.06
CA ASP A 94 13.25 7.49 -8.23
C ASP A 94 12.33 8.73 -8.08
N LYS A 95 11.36 8.67 -7.15
CA LYS A 95 10.43 9.75 -6.82
C LYS A 95 10.76 10.47 -5.50
N ASN A 96 11.89 10.15 -4.87
CA ASN A 96 12.25 10.64 -3.53
C ASN A 96 11.18 10.32 -2.47
N GLN A 97 10.56 9.16 -2.56
CA GLN A 97 9.48 8.69 -1.69
C GLN A 97 9.87 7.45 -0.87
N PHE A 98 11.13 7.10 -0.80
CA PHE A 98 11.62 5.96 -0.03
C PHE A 98 12.74 6.40 0.91
N ASP A 99 12.64 5.98 2.17
CA ASP A 99 13.67 6.18 3.18
C ASP A 99 14.09 4.85 3.80
N TYR A 100 15.39 4.57 3.77
CA TYR A 100 15.95 3.50 4.59
C TYR A 100 15.76 3.81 6.07
N VAL A 101 15.63 2.78 6.90
CA VAL A 101 15.71 2.94 8.36
C VAL A 101 17.16 3.26 8.80
N SER A 102 17.32 3.70 10.04
CA SER A 102 18.62 4.12 10.58
C SER A 102 19.72 3.06 10.47
N ARG A 103 19.37 1.78 10.58
CA ARG A 103 20.31 0.66 10.39
C ARG A 103 21.05 0.72 9.04
N TYR A 104 20.39 1.26 8.02
CA TYR A 104 20.94 1.39 6.66
C TYR A 104 21.23 2.84 6.27
N GLY A 105 21.36 3.73 7.29
CA GLY A 105 21.80 5.10 7.10
C GLY A 105 20.73 6.11 6.74
N GLY A 106 19.46 5.75 6.84
CA GLY A 106 18.33 6.64 6.54
C GLY A 106 17.60 7.13 7.78
N GLY A 107 16.56 7.91 7.56
CA GLY A 107 15.67 8.45 8.59
C GLY A 107 14.25 7.90 8.50
N GLY A 108 14.05 6.76 7.83
CA GLY A 108 12.73 6.16 7.62
C GLY A 108 12.05 5.78 8.92
N LEU A 109 10.81 6.26 9.09
CA LEU A 109 9.95 5.98 10.23
C LEU A 109 8.61 5.43 9.75
N PRO A 110 7.98 4.52 10.51
CA PRO A 110 6.67 4.00 10.18
C PRO A 110 5.58 5.04 10.36
N ALA A 111 4.57 4.99 9.52
CA ALA A 111 3.30 5.70 9.70
C ALA A 111 2.20 4.96 8.93
N ARG A 112 0.95 5.11 9.38
CA ARG A 112 -0.22 4.55 8.69
C ARG A 112 -0.22 4.97 7.21
N GLY A 113 -0.45 4.03 6.33
CA GLY A 113 -0.48 4.25 4.88
C GLY A 113 0.89 4.13 4.19
N LYS A 114 1.99 4.10 4.92
CA LYS A 114 3.29 3.80 4.31
C LYS A 114 3.39 2.34 3.87
N ILE A 115 4.24 2.11 2.90
CA ILE A 115 4.62 0.77 2.46
C ILE A 115 5.91 0.37 3.17
N ILE A 116 5.89 -0.75 3.86
CA ILE A 116 7.04 -1.28 4.58
C ILE A 116 7.74 -2.34 3.73
N PHE A 117 9.06 -2.18 3.55
CA PHE A 117 9.90 -3.14 2.84
C PHE A 117 10.83 -3.82 3.83
N PHE A 118 11.06 -5.11 3.61
CA PHE A 118 11.91 -5.96 4.44
C PHE A 118 13.09 -6.51 3.65
N CYS A 119 14.15 -6.84 4.35
CA CYS A 119 15.33 -7.54 3.79
C CYS A 119 15.86 -8.56 4.79
N LYS A 120 16.86 -9.32 4.37
CA LYS A 120 17.56 -10.31 5.20
C LYS A 120 19.02 -9.89 5.45
N GLY A 121 19.22 -8.61 5.80
CA GLY A 121 20.54 -8.05 6.09
C GLY A 121 21.26 -7.43 4.91
N ASN A 122 20.74 -7.56 3.70
CA ASN A 122 21.28 -6.89 2.51
C ASN A 122 20.33 -5.76 2.10
N LYS A 123 20.79 -4.53 2.23
CA LYS A 123 19.97 -3.35 1.88
C LYS A 123 19.64 -3.22 0.39
N ASN A 124 20.34 -3.94 -0.47
CA ASN A 124 20.13 -3.95 -1.92
C ASN A 124 19.24 -5.10 -2.39
N ASP A 125 18.67 -5.86 -1.46
CA ASP A 125 17.84 -7.02 -1.76
C ASP A 125 16.61 -7.03 -0.83
N SER A 126 15.53 -6.38 -1.27
CA SER A 126 14.26 -6.42 -0.57
C SER A 126 13.55 -7.75 -0.85
N THR A 127 13.16 -8.44 0.21
CA THR A 127 12.62 -9.81 0.13
C THR A 127 11.14 -9.91 0.44
N HIS A 128 10.55 -8.87 1.02
CA HIS A 128 9.13 -8.85 1.41
C HIS A 128 8.62 -7.42 1.50
N VAL A 129 7.30 -7.26 1.44
CA VAL A 129 6.65 -5.96 1.47
C VAL A 129 5.27 -6.08 2.11
N GLY A 130 4.84 -5.03 2.80
CA GLY A 130 3.52 -4.94 3.40
C GLY A 130 2.99 -3.51 3.43
N ILE A 131 1.79 -3.38 3.97
CA ILE A 131 1.10 -2.09 4.12
C ILE A 131 1.02 -1.77 5.60
N VAL A 132 1.50 -0.60 6.03
CA VAL A 132 1.40 -0.17 7.42
C VAL A 132 -0.02 0.28 7.71
N THR A 133 -0.65 -0.34 8.70
CA THR A 133 -2.01 -0.01 9.12
C THR A 133 -2.07 0.89 10.34
N LYS A 134 -1.12 0.76 11.25
CA LYS A 134 -0.99 1.66 12.40
C LYS A 134 0.38 1.55 13.06
N VAL A 135 0.69 2.53 13.89
CA VAL A 135 1.87 2.53 14.77
C VAL A 135 1.40 2.81 16.19
N GLU A 136 1.81 1.99 17.13
CA GLU A 136 1.55 2.18 18.56
C GLU A 136 2.84 1.99 19.34
N GLY A 137 3.34 3.05 19.98
CA GLY A 137 4.61 3.01 20.70
C GLY A 137 5.74 2.51 19.80
N ASN A 138 6.40 1.45 20.21
CA ASN A 138 7.50 0.83 19.47
C ASN A 138 7.06 -0.31 18.53
N LYS A 139 5.77 -0.39 18.21
CA LYS A 139 5.23 -1.42 17.32
C LYS A 139 4.64 -0.83 16.05
N VAL A 140 4.96 -1.46 14.92
CA VAL A 140 4.35 -1.21 13.62
C VAL A 140 3.47 -2.41 13.26
N TYR A 141 2.23 -2.12 12.86
CA TYR A 141 1.24 -3.11 12.44
C TYR A 141 1.08 -3.05 10.93
N THR A 142 0.95 -4.21 10.32
CA THR A 142 0.89 -4.35 8.85
C THR A 142 -0.24 -5.26 8.43
N VAL A 143 -0.64 -5.14 7.16
CA VAL A 143 -1.31 -6.20 6.42
C VAL A 143 -0.38 -6.63 5.29
N GLU A 144 -0.17 -7.93 5.15
CA GLU A 144 0.78 -8.50 4.21
C GLU A 144 0.15 -9.65 3.44
N GLY A 145 0.44 -9.71 2.15
CA GLY A 145 0.21 -10.88 1.33
C GLY A 145 1.41 -11.83 1.41
N ASN A 146 1.19 -13.10 1.15
CA ASN A 146 2.23 -14.14 1.18
C ASN A 146 3.03 -14.20 2.49
N THR A 147 2.38 -13.94 3.60
CA THR A 147 2.93 -14.19 4.92
C THR A 147 2.36 -15.52 5.42
N SER A 148 3.23 -16.54 5.55
CA SER A 148 2.81 -17.94 5.72
C SER A 148 1.81 -18.38 4.62
N ASN A 149 2.02 -17.91 3.39
CA ASN A 149 1.17 -18.17 2.23
C ASN A 149 -0.31 -17.72 2.42
N THR A 150 -0.53 -16.67 3.20
CA THR A 150 -1.85 -16.08 3.45
C THR A 150 -1.79 -14.56 3.37
N VAL A 151 -2.96 -13.91 3.32
CA VAL A 151 -3.10 -12.49 3.66
C VAL A 151 -3.40 -12.41 5.14
N LYS A 152 -2.60 -11.67 5.90
CA LYS A 152 -2.89 -11.49 7.31
C LYS A 152 -2.23 -10.25 7.91
N GLU A 153 -2.75 -9.85 9.06
CA GLU A 153 -2.16 -8.82 9.90
C GLU A 153 -0.93 -9.35 10.62
N ARG A 154 0.13 -8.52 10.70
CA ARG A 154 1.35 -8.78 11.45
C ARG A 154 1.72 -7.56 12.29
N SER A 155 2.62 -7.76 13.24
CA SER A 155 3.24 -6.67 13.97
C SER A 155 4.72 -6.94 14.21
N TYR A 156 5.50 -5.86 14.28
CA TYR A 156 6.94 -5.91 14.49
C TYR A 156 7.35 -4.81 15.45
N ASP A 157 8.46 -5.03 16.18
CA ASP A 157 9.13 -3.91 16.82
C ASP A 157 9.66 -2.95 15.75
N THR A 158 9.57 -1.65 15.99
CA THR A 158 10.03 -0.66 15.02
C THR A 158 11.52 -0.72 14.73
N ASN A 159 12.31 -1.34 15.64
CA ASN A 159 13.74 -1.59 15.45
C ASN A 159 14.05 -3.02 14.94
N ASN A 160 13.05 -3.76 14.46
CA ASN A 160 13.26 -5.10 13.93
C ASN A 160 14.29 -5.06 12.80
N SER A 161 15.31 -5.92 12.89
CA SER A 161 16.46 -5.94 11.97
C SER A 161 16.10 -6.30 10.52
N ARG A 162 14.92 -6.84 10.30
CA ARG A 162 14.44 -7.20 8.94
C ARG A 162 13.78 -6.04 8.22
N ILE A 163 13.48 -4.94 8.90
CA ILE A 163 12.90 -3.76 8.26
C ILE A 163 14.00 -3.03 7.48
N LEU A 164 13.78 -2.89 6.17
CA LEU A 164 14.68 -2.18 5.25
C LEU A 164 14.39 -0.68 5.24
N GLY A 165 13.14 -0.31 5.10
CA GLY A 165 12.72 1.07 4.97
C GLY A 165 11.23 1.20 4.68
N TYR A 166 10.82 2.45 4.47
CA TYR A 166 9.43 2.82 4.24
C TYR A 166 9.30 3.68 2.99
N ALA A 167 8.32 3.37 2.18
CA ALA A 167 7.88 4.25 1.11
C ALA A 167 6.71 5.12 1.58
N SER A 168 6.70 6.37 1.15
CA SER A 168 5.64 7.34 1.42
C SER A 168 4.90 7.64 0.12
N PRO A 169 3.83 6.91 -0.21
CA PRO A 169 3.07 7.16 -1.42
C PRO A 169 2.51 8.57 -1.46
N ASN A 170 2.47 9.17 -2.64
CA ASN A 170 1.86 10.48 -2.85
C ASN A 170 0.37 10.29 -3.17
N TYR A 171 -0.39 10.08 -2.12
CA TYR A 171 -1.84 9.87 -2.19
C TYR A 171 -2.59 11.06 -2.77
#